data_af0bcd6686ac03c3eab8b8273dab4b75
#
_entry.id   af0bcd6686ac03c3eab8b8273dab4b75
#
_cell.length_a   1.000
_cell.length_b   1.000
_cell.length_c   1.000
_cell.angle_alpha   90.00
_cell.angle_beta   90.00
_cell.angle_gamma   90.00
#
_symmetry.space_group_name_H-M   'P 1'
#
loop_
_entity.id
_entity.type
_entity.pdbx_description
1 polymer ?
#
loop_
_entity_poly.entity_id
_entity_poly.type
_entity_poly.pdbx_seq_one_letter_code
_entity_poly.pdbx_strand_id
1 'polypeptide(L)'
;MGIYQQKKFRNRATGLSRRRFVTSALAGGIALGLGSGLARSQPNTALRQQAEVLSGQRFNLNIGYEPVNFTGTEALATTINGSLPAPVLHWREGDEVVLNVNNNLAVVSSIHWHGIILPSNMDGVPGMSFAGIRPGESYEYRFRVNQSGTFWYHSHSGFQEQTGMYGPIIIDPLEAEPFDYQRDYVVLLSDWSDTEPESIYATLKKQSHYYNFNERTIGDLFGDIREKGLAQTW
;
A
#
# COMPACT_ATOMS: atom_id res chain seq x y z
N MET A 1 39.30 -20.53 -1.08
CA MET A 1 39.30 -20.02 -2.45
C MET A 1 38.33 -20.90 -3.24
N GLY A 2 37.06 -20.55 -3.25
CA GLY A 2 35.98 -21.32 -3.89
C GLY A 2 35.16 -20.37 -4.78
N ILE A 3 35.25 -20.63 -6.07
CA ILE A 3 34.59 -19.84 -7.12
C ILE A 3 33.12 -20.28 -7.21
N TYR A 4 32.17 -19.41 -6.88
CA TYR A 4 30.74 -19.63 -7.13
C TYR A 4 30.43 -19.18 -8.58
N GLN A 5 30.12 -20.13 -9.45
CA GLN A 5 29.55 -19.85 -10.78
C GLN A 5 28.03 -19.66 -10.65
N GLN A 6 27.53 -18.47 -10.94
CA GLN A 6 26.11 -18.23 -11.14
C GLN A 6 25.68 -18.73 -12.53
N LYS A 7 24.76 -19.69 -12.57
CA LYS A 7 24.06 -20.10 -13.80
C LYS A 7 23.00 -19.06 -14.17
N LYS A 8 23.21 -18.35 -15.27
CA LYS A 8 22.19 -17.53 -15.93
C LYS A 8 21.10 -18.43 -16.51
N PHE A 9 19.90 -18.41 -15.92
CA PHE A 9 18.70 -18.96 -16.56
C PHE A 9 18.21 -17.97 -17.63
N ARG A 10 18.38 -18.33 -18.89
CA ARG A 10 17.71 -17.66 -20.01
C ARG A 10 16.29 -18.19 -20.09
N ASN A 11 15.29 -17.45 -19.59
CA ASN A 11 13.90 -17.71 -19.89
C ASN A 11 13.59 -17.27 -21.32
N ARG A 12 13.48 -18.24 -22.23
CA ARG A 12 12.82 -18.03 -23.53
C ARG A 12 11.32 -18.05 -23.28
N ALA A 13 10.69 -16.88 -23.21
CA ALA A 13 9.25 -16.76 -23.28
C ALA A 13 8.78 -17.15 -24.69
N THR A 14 8.28 -18.38 -24.85
CA THR A 14 7.52 -18.79 -26.03
C THR A 14 6.12 -18.19 -25.93
N GLY A 15 5.91 -17.03 -26.57
CA GLY A 15 4.62 -16.39 -26.65
C GLY A 15 3.59 -17.27 -27.36
N LEU A 16 2.58 -17.70 -26.61
CA LEU A 16 1.39 -18.33 -27.17
C LEU A 16 0.60 -17.26 -27.95
N SER A 17 0.40 -17.46 -29.26
CA SER A 17 -0.38 -16.56 -30.07
C SER A 17 -1.85 -16.52 -29.60
N ARG A 18 -2.50 -15.34 -29.66
CA ARG A 18 -3.92 -15.14 -29.29
C ARG A 18 -4.87 -16.16 -29.93
N ARG A 19 -4.54 -16.67 -31.10
CA ARG A 19 -5.31 -17.68 -31.83
C ARG A 19 -5.25 -19.07 -31.17
N ARG A 20 -4.13 -19.45 -30.55
CA ARG A 20 -3.98 -20.71 -29.81
C ARG A 20 -4.69 -20.67 -28.45
N PHE A 21 -4.79 -19.52 -27.84
CA PHE A 21 -5.51 -19.35 -26.59
C PHE A 21 -7.03 -19.56 -26.77
N VAL A 22 -7.61 -19.03 -27.84
CA VAL A 22 -9.07 -19.14 -28.12
C VAL A 22 -9.45 -20.57 -28.57
N THR A 23 -8.59 -21.28 -29.28
CA THR A 23 -8.91 -22.67 -29.71
C THR A 23 -8.74 -23.71 -28.61
N SER A 24 -7.94 -23.43 -27.58
CA SER A 24 -7.83 -24.32 -26.41
C SER A 24 -9.01 -24.21 -25.44
N ALA A 25 -9.75 -23.11 -25.47
CA ALA A 25 -10.94 -22.90 -24.63
C ALA A 25 -12.20 -23.63 -25.16
N LEU A 26 -12.22 -24.05 -26.44
CA LEU A 26 -13.36 -24.70 -27.08
C LEU A 26 -13.28 -26.23 -27.09
N ALA A 27 -12.17 -26.84 -26.71
CA ALA A 27 -11.98 -28.31 -26.73
C ALA A 27 -12.14 -28.99 -25.35
N GLY A 28 -12.49 -28.24 -24.30
CA GLY A 28 -12.60 -28.75 -22.92
C GLY A 28 -14.02 -28.98 -22.38
N GLY A 29 -15.03 -28.98 -23.21
CA GLY A 29 -16.41 -29.24 -22.78
C GLY A 29 -16.84 -30.66 -23.15
N ILE A 30 -16.81 -31.57 -22.23
CA ILE A 30 -17.65 -32.76 -21.97
C ILE A 30 -16.78 -33.86 -21.32
N ALA A 31 -16.81 -33.92 -20.02
CA ALA A 31 -16.67 -35.19 -19.28
C ALA A 31 -17.50 -35.06 -18.01
N LEU A 32 -18.67 -35.68 -18.05
CA LEU A 32 -19.54 -35.90 -16.91
C LEU A 32 -18.94 -36.98 -16.00
N GLY A 33 -19.00 -36.75 -14.70
CA GLY A 33 -19.32 -37.84 -13.80
C GLY A 33 -18.32 -38.24 -12.75
N LEU A 34 -18.79 -38.11 -11.52
CA LEU A 34 -18.46 -38.85 -10.30
C LEU A 34 -17.37 -38.32 -9.38
N GLY A 35 -17.87 -37.70 -8.37
CA GLY A 35 -17.56 -37.63 -6.95
C GLY A 35 -16.16 -37.89 -6.44
N SER A 36 -15.57 -36.87 -5.93
CA SER A 36 -14.84 -36.85 -4.67
C SER A 36 -14.55 -35.37 -4.29
N GLY A 37 -14.93 -35.04 -3.07
CA GLY A 37 -14.83 -33.67 -2.55
C GLY A 37 -13.37 -33.19 -2.48
N LEU A 38 -12.92 -32.51 -3.51
CA LEU A 38 -11.79 -31.61 -3.43
C LEU A 38 -12.35 -30.29 -2.91
N ALA A 39 -12.04 -30.00 -1.66
CA ALA A 39 -12.20 -28.66 -1.12
C ALA A 39 -11.51 -27.71 -2.09
N ARG A 40 -12.28 -27.05 -2.96
CA ARG A 40 -11.81 -25.90 -3.72
C ARG A 40 -11.50 -24.84 -2.69
N SER A 41 -10.23 -24.60 -2.44
CA SER A 41 -9.81 -23.35 -1.84
C SER A 41 -10.33 -22.25 -2.76
N GLN A 42 -11.38 -21.58 -2.35
CA GLN A 42 -11.87 -20.38 -3.00
C GLN A 42 -10.70 -19.39 -2.99
N PRO A 43 -10.33 -18.80 -4.13
CA PRO A 43 -9.41 -17.66 -4.09
C PRO A 43 -10.08 -16.61 -3.20
N ASN A 44 -9.34 -16.16 -2.22
CA ASN A 44 -9.82 -15.23 -1.20
C ASN A 44 -10.37 -13.99 -1.90
N THR A 45 -11.68 -13.89 -2.04
CA THR A 45 -12.41 -12.81 -2.73
C THR A 45 -12.44 -11.52 -1.90
N ALA A 46 -11.77 -11.51 -0.74
CA ALA A 46 -11.73 -10.37 0.18
C ALA A 46 -10.99 -9.14 -0.37
N LEU A 47 -10.16 -9.28 -1.40
CA LEU A 47 -9.36 -8.17 -1.96
C LEU A 47 -10.05 -7.38 -3.10
N ARG A 48 -11.34 -7.57 -3.33
CA ARG A 48 -12.12 -6.79 -4.31
C ARG A 48 -13.25 -5.97 -3.70
N GLN A 49 -13.26 -5.75 -2.42
CA GLN A 49 -14.12 -4.71 -1.88
C GLN A 49 -13.52 -3.36 -2.26
N GLN A 50 -14.28 -2.56 -3.01
CA GLN A 50 -14.00 -1.13 -3.14
C GLN A 50 -13.74 -0.60 -1.73
N ALA A 51 -12.65 0.18 -1.56
CA ALA A 51 -12.35 0.77 -0.27
C ALA A 51 -13.61 1.50 0.24
N GLU A 52 -13.98 1.22 1.48
CA GLU A 52 -15.12 1.88 2.11
C GLU A 52 -14.88 3.39 2.11
N VAL A 53 -15.92 4.17 1.79
CA VAL A 53 -15.87 5.63 1.85
C VAL A 53 -16.63 6.07 3.09
N LEU A 54 -15.93 6.68 4.03
CA LEU A 54 -16.48 7.25 5.24
C LEU A 54 -16.65 8.77 5.03
N SER A 55 -17.91 9.24 5.00
CA SER A 55 -18.25 10.66 4.81
C SER A 55 -18.92 11.25 6.04
N GLY A 56 -18.76 12.57 6.24
CA GLY A 56 -19.36 13.31 7.33
C GLY A 56 -18.34 13.96 8.24
N GLN A 57 -18.72 14.20 9.49
CA GLN A 57 -17.90 14.94 10.45
C GLN A 57 -17.43 14.10 11.64
N ARG A 58 -17.97 12.90 11.83
CA ARG A 58 -17.63 12.01 12.95
C ARG A 58 -17.28 10.61 12.45
N PHE A 59 -16.12 10.14 12.87
CA PHE A 59 -15.56 8.88 12.41
C PHE A 59 -15.12 8.02 13.59
N ASN A 60 -15.31 6.70 13.46
CA ASN A 60 -14.72 5.72 14.37
C ASN A 60 -13.74 4.87 13.55
N LEU A 61 -12.48 4.90 13.93
CA LEU A 61 -11.40 4.19 13.27
C LEU A 61 -10.80 3.18 14.25
N ASN A 62 -10.80 1.92 13.87
CA ASN A 62 -10.27 0.84 14.69
C ASN A 62 -8.98 0.32 14.05
N ILE A 63 -7.87 0.50 14.73
CA ILE A 63 -6.58 -0.04 14.32
C ILE A 63 -6.51 -1.48 14.79
N GLY A 64 -6.11 -2.39 13.90
CA GLY A 64 -6.01 -3.82 14.20
C GLY A 64 -5.14 -4.56 13.21
N TYR A 65 -5.09 -5.88 13.36
CA TYR A 65 -4.38 -6.76 12.43
C TYR A 65 -5.36 -7.56 11.58
N GLU A 66 -5.02 -7.74 10.29
CA GLU A 66 -5.76 -8.61 9.37
C GLU A 66 -4.81 -9.51 8.59
N PRO A 67 -5.16 -10.77 8.38
CA PRO A 67 -4.39 -11.65 7.52
C PRO A 67 -4.54 -11.24 6.06
N VAL A 68 -3.41 -11.17 5.36
CA VAL A 68 -3.33 -10.81 3.93
C VAL A 68 -2.44 -11.78 3.18
N ASN A 69 -2.65 -11.88 1.86
CA ASN A 69 -1.81 -12.67 0.97
C ASN A 69 -1.71 -11.98 -0.40
N PHE A 70 -0.67 -11.21 -0.63
CA PHE A 70 -0.43 -10.50 -1.89
C PHE A 70 0.52 -11.23 -2.82
N THR A 71 1.44 -12.02 -2.26
CA THR A 71 2.57 -12.60 -2.97
C THR A 71 2.47 -14.13 -3.11
N GLY A 72 1.48 -14.75 -2.44
CA GLY A 72 1.37 -16.19 -2.24
C GLY A 72 1.79 -16.62 -0.82
N THR A 73 2.34 -15.71 -0.02
CA THR A 73 2.70 -15.92 1.39
C THR A 73 1.65 -15.25 2.29
N GLU A 74 1.18 -15.96 3.31
CA GLU A 74 0.32 -15.36 4.33
C GLU A 74 1.14 -14.46 5.23
N ALA A 75 0.63 -13.24 5.46
CA ALA A 75 1.23 -12.24 6.32
C ALA A 75 0.16 -11.52 7.15
N LEU A 76 0.58 -10.77 8.15
CA LEU A 76 -0.29 -10.00 9.01
C LEU A 76 -0.11 -8.51 8.73
N ALA A 77 -1.14 -7.89 8.16
CA ALA A 77 -1.14 -6.45 7.89
C ALA A 77 -1.65 -5.66 9.09
N THR A 78 -1.14 -4.44 9.27
CA THR A 78 -1.73 -3.45 10.17
C THR A 78 -2.79 -2.67 9.39
N THR A 79 -4.02 -2.65 9.89
CA THR A 79 -5.17 -2.12 9.14
C THR A 79 -5.95 -1.10 9.96
N ILE A 80 -6.79 -0.33 9.28
CA ILE A 80 -7.84 0.50 9.90
C ILE A 80 -9.19 -0.01 9.40
N ASN A 81 -10.09 -0.31 10.34
CA ASN A 81 -11.41 -0.91 10.10
C ASN A 81 -11.33 -2.24 9.29
N GLY A 82 -10.26 -3.01 9.48
CA GLY A 82 -10.10 -4.31 8.83
C GLY A 82 -9.85 -4.25 7.33
N SER A 83 -9.47 -3.11 6.77
CA SER A 83 -9.21 -2.96 5.33
C SER A 83 -7.80 -2.46 5.02
N LEU A 84 -7.29 -2.87 3.85
CA LEU A 84 -6.03 -2.44 3.27
C LEU A 84 -6.22 -2.24 1.75
N PRO A 85 -6.06 -1.03 1.23
CA PRO A 85 -5.88 0.23 1.96
C PRO A 85 -7.01 0.51 2.96
N ALA A 86 -6.74 1.36 3.94
CA ALA A 86 -7.72 1.83 4.90
C ALA A 86 -8.84 2.63 4.20
N PRO A 87 -10.01 2.85 4.85
CA PRO A 87 -11.14 3.56 4.26
C PRO A 87 -10.76 4.93 3.70
N VAL A 88 -11.43 5.34 2.63
CA VAL A 88 -11.38 6.72 2.14
C VAL A 88 -12.08 7.62 3.14
N LEU A 89 -11.41 8.62 3.68
CA LEU A 89 -12.03 9.67 4.48
C LEU A 89 -12.44 10.81 3.56
N HIS A 90 -13.75 11.11 3.52
CA HIS A 90 -14.29 12.12 2.65
C HIS A 90 -14.86 13.27 3.49
N TRP A 91 -14.16 14.40 3.48
CA TRP A 91 -14.47 15.59 4.24
C TRP A 91 -14.90 16.74 3.34
N ARG A 92 -15.27 17.85 3.95
CA ARG A 92 -15.51 19.11 3.26
C ARG A 92 -14.71 20.22 3.94
N GLU A 93 -14.15 21.10 3.15
CA GLU A 93 -13.51 22.32 3.63
C GLU A 93 -14.48 23.14 4.48
N GLY A 94 -14.00 23.67 5.60
CA GLY A 94 -14.79 24.42 6.56
C GLY A 94 -15.45 23.58 7.66
N ASP A 95 -15.56 22.26 7.51
CA ASP A 95 -16.11 21.37 8.52
C ASP A 95 -15.16 21.21 9.72
N GLU A 96 -15.72 20.94 10.90
CA GLU A 96 -14.98 20.39 12.04
C GLU A 96 -15.13 18.87 12.02
N VAL A 97 -14.02 18.16 11.93
CA VAL A 97 -14.00 16.70 11.96
C VAL A 97 -13.59 16.18 13.33
N VAL A 98 -14.22 15.09 13.73
CA VAL A 98 -13.96 14.36 14.98
C VAL A 98 -13.70 12.91 14.64
N LEU A 99 -12.47 12.44 14.88
CA LEU A 99 -12.07 11.06 14.59
C LEU A 99 -11.70 10.38 15.90
N ASN A 100 -12.52 9.42 16.33
CA ASN A 100 -12.24 8.58 17.49
C ASN A 100 -11.47 7.35 17.03
N VAL A 101 -10.20 7.28 17.41
CA VAL A 101 -9.28 6.23 16.99
C VAL A 101 -9.03 5.28 18.14
N ASN A 102 -9.36 4.00 17.95
CA ASN A 102 -9.14 2.93 18.92
C ASN A 102 -7.95 2.08 18.51
N ASN A 103 -6.98 1.89 19.39
CA ASN A 103 -5.82 1.06 19.15
C ASN A 103 -6.01 -0.36 19.73
N ASN A 104 -6.31 -1.33 18.87
CA ASN A 104 -6.44 -2.74 19.26
C ASN A 104 -5.14 -3.54 19.04
N LEU A 105 -4.02 -2.87 18.72
CA LEU A 105 -2.71 -3.52 18.64
C LEU A 105 -2.13 -3.73 20.04
N ALA A 106 -1.16 -4.63 20.13
CA ALA A 106 -0.36 -4.84 21.36
C ALA A 106 0.77 -3.80 21.54
N VAL A 107 0.89 -2.84 20.63
CA VAL A 107 1.94 -1.82 20.60
C VAL A 107 1.32 -0.43 20.45
N VAL A 108 2.08 0.61 20.76
CA VAL A 108 1.65 2.00 20.54
C VAL A 108 1.41 2.25 19.05
N SER A 109 0.36 3.02 18.76
CA SER A 109 0.02 3.42 17.40
C SER A 109 -0.30 4.91 17.32
N SER A 110 -0.51 5.42 16.11
CA SER A 110 -0.87 6.81 15.84
C SER A 110 -1.46 6.93 14.44
N ILE A 111 -2.18 8.01 14.17
CA ILE A 111 -2.54 8.42 12.81
C ILE A 111 -2.04 9.82 12.57
N HIS A 112 -1.22 9.98 11.55
CA HIS A 112 -0.79 11.27 11.01
C HIS A 112 -1.64 11.63 9.79
N TRP A 113 -2.04 12.89 9.72
CA TRP A 113 -2.89 13.45 8.65
C TRP A 113 -1.99 14.19 7.67
N HIS A 114 -1.43 13.46 6.71
CA HIS A 114 -0.36 13.95 5.86
C HIS A 114 -0.81 15.08 4.95
N GLY A 115 -0.14 16.23 5.09
CA GLY A 115 -0.41 17.43 4.30
C GLY A 115 -1.57 18.29 4.82
N ILE A 116 -2.18 17.94 5.95
CA ILE A 116 -3.27 18.70 6.56
C ILE A 116 -2.72 19.76 7.52
N ILE A 117 -3.21 20.99 7.40
CA ILE A 117 -2.92 22.11 8.31
C ILE A 117 -3.85 22.01 9.51
N LEU A 118 -3.30 21.67 10.66
CA LEU A 118 -4.04 21.41 11.87
C LEU A 118 -3.23 21.76 13.14
N PRO A 119 -3.86 21.82 14.35
CA PRO A 119 -3.14 22.02 15.59
C PRO A 119 -2.13 20.90 15.86
N SER A 120 -0.92 21.24 16.31
CA SER A 120 0.19 20.29 16.46
C SER A 120 -0.11 19.09 17.36
N ASN A 121 -0.97 19.24 18.38
CA ASN A 121 -1.40 18.13 19.23
C ASN A 121 -2.38 17.17 18.53
N MET A 122 -2.89 17.54 17.35
CA MET A 122 -3.74 16.72 16.49
C MET A 122 -2.97 16.15 15.29
N ASP A 123 -1.68 16.45 15.15
CA ASP A 123 -0.85 16.00 14.03
C ASP A 123 -0.52 14.48 14.06
N GLY A 124 -0.63 13.88 15.23
CA GLY A 124 -0.51 12.43 15.40
C GLY A 124 0.92 11.90 15.27
N VAL A 125 1.94 12.74 15.45
CA VAL A 125 3.36 12.34 15.43
C VAL A 125 3.84 12.10 16.87
N PRO A 126 4.06 10.85 17.29
CA PRO A 126 4.51 10.53 18.64
C PRO A 126 5.88 11.13 18.95
N GLY A 127 6.03 11.61 20.19
CA GLY A 127 7.29 12.18 20.68
C GLY A 127 7.46 13.68 20.40
N MET A 128 6.53 14.31 19.67
CA MET A 128 6.47 15.76 19.51
C MET A 128 5.41 16.38 20.44
N SER A 129 4.19 16.54 19.97
CA SER A 129 3.06 17.10 20.75
C SER A 129 2.00 16.05 21.10
N PHE A 130 2.31 14.79 20.89
CA PHE A 130 1.40 13.66 21.03
C PHE A 130 2.18 12.45 21.57
N ALA A 131 1.58 11.72 22.53
CA ALA A 131 2.26 10.58 23.18
C ALA A 131 2.08 9.24 22.44
N GLY A 132 1.25 9.21 21.39
CA GLY A 132 0.75 7.98 20.77
C GLY A 132 -0.47 7.41 21.51
N ILE A 133 -1.14 6.47 20.87
CA ILE A 133 -2.30 5.75 21.42
C ILE A 133 -1.79 4.41 21.93
N ARG A 134 -1.89 4.17 23.25
CA ARG A 134 -1.43 2.93 23.86
C ARG A 134 -2.33 1.75 23.50
N PRO A 135 -1.84 0.50 23.66
CA PRO A 135 -2.69 -0.68 23.49
C PRO A 135 -3.97 -0.60 24.31
N GLY A 136 -5.12 -0.83 23.64
CA GLY A 136 -6.44 -0.78 24.25
C GLY A 136 -6.98 0.61 24.59
N GLU A 137 -6.23 1.67 24.28
CA GLU A 137 -6.67 3.05 24.47
C GLU A 137 -7.27 3.65 23.18
N SER A 138 -7.98 4.77 23.38
CA SER A 138 -8.54 5.56 22.29
C SER A 138 -8.03 6.99 22.36
N TYR A 139 -7.96 7.63 21.21
CA TYR A 139 -7.64 9.06 21.10
C TYR A 139 -8.64 9.77 20.19
N GLU A 140 -9.14 10.94 20.61
CA GLU A 140 -10.01 11.77 19.80
C GLU A 140 -9.20 12.87 19.12
N TYR A 141 -9.10 12.77 17.79
CA TYR A 141 -8.62 13.86 16.94
C TYR A 141 -9.79 14.78 16.62
N ARG A 142 -9.62 16.09 16.85
CA ARG A 142 -10.63 17.10 16.57
C ARG A 142 -9.98 18.33 15.99
N PHE A 143 -10.35 18.68 14.77
CA PHE A 143 -9.82 19.87 14.12
C PHE A 143 -10.74 20.35 13.00
N ARG A 144 -10.56 21.62 12.64
CA ARG A 144 -11.23 22.22 11.49
C ARG A 144 -10.43 21.93 10.22
N VAL A 145 -11.15 21.57 9.16
CA VAL A 145 -10.59 21.35 7.83
C VAL A 145 -10.51 22.70 7.12
N ASN A 146 -9.31 23.22 6.89
CA ASN A 146 -9.09 24.57 6.34
C ASN A 146 -8.52 24.54 4.92
N GLN A 147 -8.64 23.44 4.22
CA GLN A 147 -8.09 23.23 2.87
C GLN A 147 -8.91 22.19 2.13
N SER A 148 -8.83 22.19 0.79
CA SER A 148 -9.42 21.19 -0.09
C SER A 148 -8.36 20.47 -0.91
N GLY A 149 -8.72 19.32 -1.48
CA GLY A 149 -7.85 18.51 -2.33
C GLY A 149 -7.77 17.06 -1.92
N THR A 150 -6.75 16.38 -2.44
CA THR A 150 -6.50 14.95 -2.20
C THR A 150 -5.25 14.79 -1.34
N PHE A 151 -5.41 14.11 -0.23
CA PHE A 151 -4.38 13.87 0.79
C PHE A 151 -4.40 12.39 1.18
N TRP A 152 -3.65 12.04 2.22
CA TRP A 152 -3.66 10.68 2.78
C TRP A 152 -3.40 10.72 4.29
N TYR A 153 -3.66 9.62 4.95
CA TYR A 153 -3.35 9.42 6.36
C TYR A 153 -2.64 8.10 6.55
N HIS A 154 -1.76 8.04 7.53
CA HIS A 154 -0.97 6.85 7.79
C HIS A 154 -0.48 6.80 9.24
N SER A 155 0.05 5.66 9.67
CA SER A 155 0.72 5.57 10.96
C SER A 155 2.05 6.32 10.95
N HIS A 156 2.36 6.95 12.07
CA HIS A 156 3.68 7.51 12.34
C HIS A 156 4.36 6.79 13.50
N SER A 157 4.02 5.50 13.71
CA SER A 157 4.52 4.66 14.79
C SER A 157 5.19 3.40 14.24
N GLY A 158 6.48 3.23 14.54
CA GLY A 158 7.24 2.09 14.04
C GLY A 158 7.21 1.99 12.51
N PHE A 159 6.96 0.77 12.01
CA PHE A 159 6.80 0.50 10.57
C PHE A 159 5.36 0.14 10.20
N GLN A 160 4.37 0.62 10.97
CA GLN A 160 2.97 0.29 10.73
C GLN A 160 2.46 0.80 9.39
N GLU A 161 2.98 1.92 8.88
CA GLU A 161 2.75 2.39 7.52
C GLU A 161 3.18 1.34 6.49
N GLN A 162 4.41 0.84 6.59
CA GLN A 162 4.95 -0.18 5.68
C GLN A 162 4.15 -1.49 5.74
N THR A 163 3.56 -1.81 6.88
CA THR A 163 2.73 -3.02 7.03
C THR A 163 1.25 -2.80 6.74
N GLY A 164 0.86 -1.64 6.20
CA GLY A 164 -0.46 -1.44 5.60
C GLY A 164 -1.34 -0.34 6.21
N MET A 165 -0.87 0.37 7.23
CA MET A 165 -1.68 1.37 7.91
C MET A 165 -1.64 2.73 7.19
N TYR A 166 -2.33 2.83 6.07
CA TYR A 166 -2.48 4.04 5.26
C TYR A 166 -3.81 4.06 4.51
N GLY A 167 -4.33 5.26 4.24
CA GLY A 167 -5.56 5.46 3.49
C GLY A 167 -5.68 6.88 2.90
N PRO A 168 -6.53 7.09 1.89
CA PRO A 168 -6.69 8.39 1.24
C PRO A 168 -7.66 9.30 2.00
N ILE A 169 -7.44 10.62 1.86
CA ILE A 169 -8.35 11.67 2.31
C ILE A 169 -8.75 12.49 1.10
N ILE A 170 -10.04 12.69 0.91
CA ILE A 170 -10.61 13.60 -0.08
C ILE A 170 -11.31 14.73 0.67
N ILE A 171 -11.03 15.95 0.27
CA ILE A 171 -11.64 17.13 0.88
C ILE A 171 -12.29 17.97 -0.23
N ASP A 172 -13.60 17.98 -0.25
CA ASP A 172 -14.36 18.81 -1.18
C ASP A 172 -14.15 20.29 -0.86
N PRO A 173 -13.97 21.16 -1.88
CA PRO A 173 -13.82 22.57 -1.66
C PRO A 173 -15.15 23.23 -1.23
N LEU A 174 -15.06 24.41 -0.60
CA LEU A 174 -16.22 25.24 -0.28
C LEU A 174 -16.93 25.74 -1.52
N GLU A 175 -16.14 26.14 -2.53
CA GLU A 175 -16.63 26.64 -3.80
C GLU A 175 -16.54 25.54 -4.85
N ALA A 176 -17.41 25.57 -5.85
CA ALA A 176 -17.38 24.60 -6.95
C ALA A 176 -16.06 24.72 -7.73
N GLU A 177 -15.53 23.59 -8.15
CA GLU A 177 -14.36 23.53 -9.02
C GLU A 177 -14.60 24.33 -10.31
N PRO A 178 -13.58 25.02 -10.85
CA PRO A 178 -13.71 25.83 -12.05
C PRO A 178 -13.76 25.02 -13.35
N PHE A 179 -13.81 23.71 -13.27
CA PHE A 179 -13.80 22.78 -14.40
C PHE A 179 -14.80 21.64 -14.17
N ASP A 180 -15.31 21.08 -15.27
CA ASP A 180 -16.19 19.91 -15.25
C ASP A 180 -15.39 18.64 -15.58
N TYR A 181 -15.74 17.54 -14.94
CA TYR A 181 -15.18 16.22 -15.25
C TYR A 181 -16.29 15.17 -15.29
N GLN A 182 -16.12 14.15 -16.12
CA GLN A 182 -17.09 13.07 -16.26
C GLN A 182 -16.82 11.90 -15.29
N ARG A 183 -15.61 11.79 -14.78
CA ARG A 183 -15.18 10.71 -13.89
C ARG A 183 -14.11 11.23 -12.95
N ASP A 184 -14.16 10.74 -11.71
CA ASP A 184 -13.17 10.98 -10.69
C ASP A 184 -12.73 9.63 -10.08
N TYR A 185 -11.43 9.45 -9.89
CA TYR A 185 -10.85 8.24 -9.34
C TYR A 185 -9.79 8.58 -8.30
N VAL A 186 -9.91 7.97 -7.14
CA VAL A 186 -8.86 8.00 -6.13
C VAL A 186 -7.90 6.84 -6.40
N VAL A 187 -6.63 7.15 -6.67
CA VAL A 187 -5.59 6.15 -6.91
C VAL A 187 -4.53 6.28 -5.81
N LEU A 188 -4.47 5.27 -4.94
CA LEU A 188 -3.45 5.16 -3.91
C LEU A 188 -2.40 4.15 -4.36
N LEU A 189 -1.15 4.60 -4.45
CA LEU A 189 0.00 3.74 -4.78
C LEU A 189 0.67 3.28 -3.49
N SER A 190 0.93 1.98 -3.40
CA SER A 190 1.62 1.38 -2.27
C SER A 190 2.46 0.18 -2.72
N ASP A 191 3.40 -0.22 -1.89
CA ASP A 191 4.18 -1.44 -2.07
C ASP A 191 3.96 -2.40 -0.91
N TRP A 192 4.37 -3.65 -1.09
CA TRP A 192 4.32 -4.70 -0.09
C TRP A 192 5.60 -5.52 -0.10
N SER A 193 6.04 -5.93 1.06
CA SER A 193 7.15 -6.88 1.22
C SER A 193 6.79 -7.93 2.26
N ASP A 194 7.11 -9.21 1.96
CA ASP A 194 7.01 -10.29 2.93
C ASP A 194 8.20 -10.31 3.90
N THR A 195 9.20 -9.46 3.66
CA THR A 195 10.34 -9.29 4.58
C THR A 195 9.95 -8.30 5.67
N GLU A 196 10.24 -8.67 6.91
CA GLU A 196 10.03 -7.80 8.07
C GLU A 196 10.68 -6.42 7.86
N PRO A 197 9.93 -5.32 8.06
CA PRO A 197 10.41 -3.98 7.75
C PRO A 197 11.64 -3.56 8.56
N GLU A 198 11.79 -4.06 9.79
CA GLU A 198 12.99 -3.85 10.61
C GLU A 198 14.25 -4.42 9.95
N SER A 199 14.13 -5.57 9.30
CA SER A 199 15.22 -6.22 8.56
C SER A 199 15.59 -5.42 7.31
N ILE A 200 14.59 -4.92 6.58
CA ILE A 200 14.78 -4.04 5.43
C ILE A 200 15.51 -2.76 5.87
N TYR A 201 15.02 -2.11 6.93
CA TYR A 201 15.60 -0.90 7.49
C TYR A 201 17.04 -1.10 7.96
N ALA A 202 17.31 -2.20 8.69
CA ALA A 202 18.67 -2.53 9.15
C ALA A 202 19.63 -2.75 7.98
N THR A 203 19.15 -3.30 6.87
CA THR A 203 19.92 -3.48 5.63
C THR A 203 20.20 -2.14 4.95
N LEU A 204 19.19 -1.31 4.78
CA LEU A 204 19.31 0.01 4.16
C LEU A 204 20.22 0.97 4.95
N LYS A 205 20.27 0.84 6.28
CA LYS A 205 21.23 1.59 7.11
C LYS A 205 22.69 1.20 6.86
N LYS A 206 22.96 0.00 6.40
CA LYS A 206 24.31 -0.47 6.03
C LYS A 206 24.66 -0.12 4.58
N GLN A 207 23.67 -0.23 3.69
CA GLN A 207 23.83 -0.01 2.26
C GLN A 207 22.51 0.54 1.70
N SER A 208 22.44 1.86 1.53
CA SER A 208 21.20 2.59 1.16
C SER A 208 20.59 2.17 -0.19
N HIS A 209 21.38 1.61 -1.08
CA HIS A 209 20.97 1.15 -2.42
C HIS A 209 20.92 -0.37 -2.56
N TYR A 210 20.90 -1.12 -1.44
CA TYR A 210 20.93 -2.58 -1.46
C TYR A 210 19.84 -3.21 -2.32
N TYR A 211 18.64 -2.66 -2.33
CA TYR A 211 17.49 -3.14 -3.11
C TYR A 211 17.35 -2.49 -4.50
N ASN A 212 18.28 -1.61 -4.89
CA ASN A 212 18.27 -1.01 -6.22
C ASN A 212 18.93 -1.95 -7.23
N PHE A 213 18.18 -2.94 -7.72
CA PHE A 213 18.66 -3.91 -8.71
C PHE A 213 18.84 -3.32 -10.12
N ASN A 214 18.41 -2.09 -10.36
CA ASN A 214 18.57 -1.36 -11.61
C ASN A 214 19.72 -0.33 -11.54
N GLU A 215 20.52 -0.34 -10.48
CA GLU A 215 21.66 0.54 -10.37
C GLU A 215 22.70 0.18 -11.44
N ARG A 216 23.15 1.21 -12.17
CA ARG A 216 24.12 1.05 -13.23
C ARG A 216 25.46 0.61 -12.66
N THR A 217 25.96 -0.53 -13.09
CA THR A 217 27.23 -1.09 -12.67
C THR A 217 28.37 -0.66 -13.59
N ILE A 218 29.61 -0.86 -13.12
CA ILE A 218 30.80 -0.69 -13.99
C ILE A 218 30.75 -1.61 -15.20
N GLY A 219 30.17 -2.82 -15.06
CA GLY A 219 29.97 -3.75 -16.17
C GLY A 219 29.03 -3.19 -17.24
N ASP A 220 27.92 -2.52 -16.81
CA ASP A 220 26.98 -1.86 -17.73
C ASP A 220 27.63 -0.69 -18.44
N LEU A 221 28.48 0.08 -17.73
CA LEU A 221 29.26 1.15 -18.34
C LEU A 221 30.17 0.63 -19.47
N PHE A 222 30.92 -0.45 -19.24
CA PHE A 222 31.75 -1.06 -20.28
C PHE A 222 30.92 -1.65 -21.44
N GLY A 223 29.73 -2.20 -21.11
CA GLY A 223 28.79 -2.67 -22.13
C GLY A 223 28.32 -1.53 -23.02
N ASP A 224 27.92 -0.41 -22.42
CA ASP A 224 27.48 0.79 -23.15
C ASP A 224 28.58 1.42 -23.98
N ILE A 225 29.82 1.49 -23.46
CA ILE A 225 31.00 1.98 -24.24
C ILE A 225 31.27 1.11 -25.45
N ARG A 226 31.14 -0.22 -25.29
CA ARG A 226 31.33 -1.15 -26.39
C ARG A 226 30.24 -1.07 -27.46
N GLU A 227 29.00 -0.81 -27.05
CA GLU A 227 27.82 -0.76 -27.93
C GLU A 227 27.63 0.60 -28.60
N LYS A 228 27.80 1.68 -27.84
CA LYS A 228 27.48 3.05 -28.25
C LYS A 228 28.72 3.92 -28.52
N GLY A 229 29.89 3.46 -28.11
CA GLY A 229 31.11 4.25 -28.11
C GLY A 229 31.25 5.22 -26.92
N LEU A 230 32.49 5.62 -26.63
CA LEU A 230 32.82 6.46 -25.47
C LEU A 230 32.10 7.81 -25.51
N ALA A 231 31.96 8.43 -26.67
CA ALA A 231 31.37 9.75 -26.86
C ALA A 231 29.85 9.81 -26.65
N GLN A 232 29.14 8.66 -26.72
CA GLN A 232 27.70 8.57 -26.50
C GLN A 232 27.33 8.01 -25.12
N THR A 233 28.32 7.61 -24.35
CA THR A 233 28.14 6.99 -23.03
C THR A 233 28.34 8.00 -21.91
N TRP A 234 28.94 9.16 -22.21
CA TRP A 234 29.14 10.30 -21.29
C TRP A 234 28.17 11.45 -21.54
#